data_a9a43b3ce7d7047681f225320495525f
#
_entry.id   a9a43b3ce7d7047681f225320495525f
#
_cell.length_a   1.000
_cell.length_b   1.000
_cell.length_c   1.000
_cell.angle_alpha   90.00
_cell.angle_beta   90.00
_cell.angle_gamma   90.00
#
_symmetry.space_group_name_H-M   'P 1'
#
loop_
_entity.id
_entity.type
_entity.pdbx_description
1 polymer ?
#
loop_
_entity_poly.entity_id
_entity_poly.type
_entity_poly.pdbx_seq_one_letter_code
_entity_poly.pdbx_strand_id
1 'polypeptide(L)'
;MKLAILSRNAKLYSTRRLIEAATERGHEVRVIDTLRAYMNIASHKPSIHYKGEELEGFDAVIPRIGASITFYGTAVLRQFEMMGVFPLNESVAISRSRD
;
A
#
# COMPACT_ATOMS: atom_id res chain seq x y z
N MET A 1 5.82 11.15 5.15
CA MET A 1 5.34 9.79 5.49
C MET A 1 5.75 8.80 4.39
N LYS A 2 5.92 7.58 4.76
CA LYS A 2 6.19 6.51 3.80
C LYS A 2 4.89 5.76 3.53
N LEU A 3 4.44 5.78 2.28
CA LEU A 3 3.12 5.26 1.88
C LEU A 3 3.27 4.05 0.97
N ALA A 4 2.47 3.02 1.24
CA ALA A 4 2.35 1.87 0.35
C ALA A 4 1.04 1.98 -0.41
N ILE A 5 1.07 1.85 -1.73
CA ILE A 5 -0.13 1.82 -2.55
C ILE A 5 -0.27 0.41 -3.11
N LEU A 6 -1.34 -0.27 -2.73
CA LEU A 6 -1.59 -1.62 -3.22
C LEU A 6 -2.31 -1.53 -4.56
N SER A 7 -1.61 -1.83 -5.64
CA SER A 7 -2.17 -1.74 -6.98
C SER A 7 -1.51 -2.79 -7.87
N ARG A 8 -2.31 -3.40 -8.73
CA ARG A 8 -1.80 -4.37 -9.69
C ARG A 8 -1.11 -3.71 -10.87
N ASN A 9 -1.33 -2.42 -11.07
CA ASN A 9 -0.76 -1.72 -12.21
C ASN A 9 -0.49 -0.26 -11.86
N ALA A 10 0.79 0.07 -11.68
CA ALA A 10 1.22 1.43 -11.35
C ALA A 10 0.97 2.42 -12.48
N LYS A 11 0.70 1.92 -13.70
CA LYS A 11 0.47 2.77 -14.87
C LYS A 11 -0.99 3.20 -15.02
N LEU A 12 -1.91 2.67 -14.21
CA LEU A 12 -3.29 3.12 -14.23
C LEU A 12 -3.35 4.59 -13.88
N TYR A 13 -4.20 5.33 -14.61
CA TYR A 13 -4.31 6.77 -14.44
C TYR A 13 -4.55 7.18 -12.99
N SER A 14 -5.50 6.52 -12.33
CA SER A 14 -5.84 6.84 -10.95
C SER A 14 -4.71 6.53 -9.97
N THR A 15 -3.97 5.45 -10.20
CA THR A 15 -2.80 5.13 -9.37
C THR A 15 -1.70 6.19 -9.57
N ARG A 16 -1.47 6.59 -10.81
CA ARG A 16 -0.48 7.63 -11.10
C ARG A 16 -0.84 8.96 -10.43
N ARG A 17 -2.13 9.30 -10.42
CA ARG A 17 -2.58 10.52 -9.75
C ARG A 17 -2.31 10.48 -8.25
N LEU A 18 -2.50 9.33 -7.62
CA LEU A 18 -2.18 9.17 -6.21
C LEU A 18 -0.69 9.34 -5.95
N ILE A 19 0.14 8.73 -6.79
CA ILE A 19 1.59 8.85 -6.68
C ILE A 19 2.03 10.30 -6.81
N GLU A 20 1.52 11.00 -7.81
CA GLU A 20 1.85 12.40 -8.04
C GLU A 20 1.46 13.26 -6.85
N ALA A 21 0.22 13.13 -6.37
CA ALA A 21 -0.26 13.91 -5.25
C ALA A 21 0.56 13.69 -3.99
N ALA A 22 0.86 12.44 -3.68
CA ALA A 22 1.64 12.12 -2.50
C ALA A 22 3.09 12.62 -2.62
N THR A 23 3.68 12.48 -3.80
CA THR A 23 5.05 12.92 -4.04
C THR A 23 5.16 14.44 -3.93
N GLU A 24 4.18 15.17 -4.45
CA GLU A 24 4.16 16.63 -4.33
C GLU A 24 4.11 17.10 -2.89
N ARG A 25 3.53 16.29 -2.00
CA ARG A 25 3.46 16.62 -0.58
C ARG A 25 4.67 16.13 0.20
N GLY A 26 5.69 15.63 -0.49
CA GLY A 26 6.92 15.20 0.15
C GLY A 26 6.90 13.81 0.76
N HIS A 27 5.90 13.00 0.42
CA HIS A 27 5.83 11.63 0.92
C HIS A 27 6.62 10.68 0.05
N GLU A 28 7.21 9.68 0.66
CA GLU A 28 7.83 8.58 -0.06
C GLU A 28 6.74 7.58 -0.41
N VAL A 29 6.65 7.20 -1.68
CA VAL A 29 5.57 6.33 -2.17
C VAL A 29 6.15 5.08 -2.80
N ARG A 30 5.57 3.94 -2.47
CA ARG A 30 5.93 2.68 -3.12
C ARG A 30 4.67 1.96 -3.55
N VAL A 31 4.60 1.59 -4.82
CA VAL A 31 3.48 0.81 -5.35
C VAL A 31 3.82 -0.65 -5.22
N ILE A 32 2.91 -1.42 -4.65
CA ILE A 32 3.10 -2.85 -4.38
C ILE A 32 2.02 -3.64 -5.09
N ASP A 33 2.44 -4.52 -5.99
CA ASP A 33 1.54 -5.47 -6.63
C ASP A 33 1.33 -6.63 -5.67
N THR A 34 0.12 -6.74 -5.14
CA THR A 34 -0.19 -7.73 -4.10
C THR A 34 0.04 -9.17 -4.56
N LEU A 35 -0.06 -9.43 -5.85
CA LEU A 35 0.16 -10.78 -6.37
C LEU A 35 1.62 -11.22 -6.28
N ARG A 36 2.53 -10.28 -6.09
CA ARG A 36 3.97 -10.54 -5.99
C ARG A 36 4.51 -10.40 -4.58
N ALA A 37 3.65 -10.15 -3.63
CA ALA A 37 4.05 -10.01 -2.23
C ALA A 37 3.99 -11.34 -1.52
N TYR A 38 4.94 -11.57 -0.63
CA TYR A 38 4.96 -12.75 0.23
C TYR A 38 4.71 -12.30 1.66
N MET A 39 3.87 -13.05 2.36
CA MET A 39 3.57 -12.76 3.74
C MET A 39 4.16 -13.83 4.65
N ASN A 40 4.88 -13.39 5.68
CA ASN A 40 5.28 -14.26 6.76
C ASN A 40 4.28 -14.05 7.91
N ILE A 41 3.50 -15.08 8.20
CA ILE A 41 2.45 -14.99 9.21
C ILE A 41 2.88 -15.57 10.56
N ALA A 42 4.17 -15.58 10.82
CA ALA A 42 4.65 -15.99 12.13
C ALA A 42 4.02 -15.12 13.22
N SER A 43 3.57 -15.79 14.27
CA SER A 43 2.65 -15.20 15.25
C SER A 43 3.17 -13.98 15.99
N HIS A 44 4.48 -13.83 16.11
CA HIS A 44 5.06 -12.76 16.91
C HIS A 44 5.70 -11.62 16.10
N LYS A 45 5.83 -11.81 14.78
CA LYS A 45 6.39 -10.74 13.93
C LYS A 45 5.91 -10.90 12.50
N PRO A 46 4.70 -10.42 12.20
CA PRO A 46 4.20 -10.46 10.83
C PRO A 46 5.08 -9.59 9.93
N SER A 47 5.35 -10.05 8.73
CA SER A 47 6.16 -9.30 7.76
C SER A 47 5.65 -9.51 6.35
N ILE A 48 6.02 -8.59 5.47
CA ILE A 48 5.71 -8.67 4.03
C ILE A 48 7.01 -8.50 3.29
N HIS A 49 7.24 -9.36 2.31
CA HIS A 49 8.41 -9.31 1.45
C HIS A 49 7.97 -9.05 0.02
N TYR A 50 8.67 -8.19 -0.67
CA TYR A 50 8.34 -7.81 -2.04
C TYR A 50 9.62 -7.60 -2.83
N LYS A 51 9.74 -8.32 -3.95
CA LYS A 51 10.92 -8.24 -4.82
C LYS A 51 12.22 -8.48 -4.06
N GLY A 52 12.22 -9.46 -3.17
CA GLY A 52 13.40 -9.86 -2.43
C GLY A 52 13.76 -8.98 -1.24
N GLU A 53 12.89 -8.04 -0.88
CA GLU A 53 13.19 -7.14 0.24
C GLU A 53 12.02 -7.15 1.23
N GLU A 54 12.34 -7.06 2.50
CA GLU A 54 11.34 -6.96 3.56
C GLU A 54 10.82 -5.52 3.62
N LEU A 55 9.50 -5.36 3.58
CA LEU A 55 8.87 -4.04 3.62
C LEU A 55 8.77 -3.57 5.06
N GLU A 56 9.44 -2.46 5.36
CA GLU A 56 9.48 -1.91 6.72
C GLU A 56 9.28 -0.40 6.71
N GLY A 57 8.82 0.13 7.85
CA GLY A 57 8.77 1.56 8.06
C GLY A 57 7.66 2.30 7.33
N PHE A 58 6.64 1.59 6.85
CA PHE A 58 5.50 2.25 6.23
C PHE A 58 4.60 2.87 7.29
N ASP A 59 4.12 4.08 7.03
CA ASP A 59 3.21 4.78 7.93
C ASP A 59 1.75 4.51 7.58
N ALA A 60 1.46 4.40 6.29
CA ALA A 60 0.10 4.16 5.84
C ALA A 60 0.07 3.31 4.58
N VAL A 61 -1.05 2.64 4.36
CA VAL A 61 -1.28 1.81 3.19
C VAL A 61 -2.61 2.21 2.53
N ILE A 62 -2.57 2.39 1.22
CA ILE A 62 -3.74 2.78 0.43
C ILE A 62 -4.10 1.61 -0.47
N PRO A 63 -5.21 0.90 -0.18
CA PRO A 63 -5.63 -0.20 -1.04
C PRO A 63 -6.25 0.35 -2.32
N ARG A 64 -5.62 0.06 -3.43
CA ARG A 64 -6.08 0.46 -4.75
C ARG A 64 -6.21 -0.78 -5.63
N ILE A 65 -7.01 -1.73 -5.18
CA ILE A 65 -7.08 -3.05 -5.79
C ILE A 65 -8.22 -3.15 -6.82
N GLY A 66 -8.96 -2.06 -7.03
CA GLY A 66 -10.02 -2.02 -8.02
C GLY A 66 -11.26 -2.81 -7.63
N ALA A 67 -12.17 -2.97 -8.58
CA ALA A 67 -13.43 -3.65 -8.34
C ALA A 67 -13.29 -5.15 -8.11
N SER A 68 -12.15 -5.73 -8.48
CA SER A 68 -11.88 -7.15 -8.28
C SER A 68 -10.89 -7.35 -7.14
N ILE A 69 -11.29 -6.94 -5.94
CA ILE A 69 -10.49 -7.18 -4.75
C ILE A 69 -10.39 -8.68 -4.53
N THR A 70 -9.19 -9.23 -4.69
CA THR A 70 -8.97 -10.64 -4.48
C THR A 70 -8.85 -10.94 -3.00
N PHE A 71 -9.12 -12.18 -2.64
CA PHE A 71 -8.90 -12.66 -1.27
C PHE A 71 -7.46 -12.35 -0.83
N TYR A 72 -6.50 -12.56 -1.73
CA TYR A 72 -5.10 -12.35 -1.41
C TYR A 72 -4.78 -10.87 -1.18
N GLY A 73 -5.36 -9.98 -1.98
CA GLY A 73 -5.17 -8.54 -1.78
C GLY A 73 -5.68 -8.08 -0.43
N THR A 74 -6.82 -8.60 -0.01
CA THR A 74 -7.37 -8.31 1.32
C THR A 74 -6.45 -8.84 2.42
N ALA A 75 -5.88 -10.01 2.23
CA ALA A 75 -4.95 -10.59 3.20
C ALA A 75 -3.68 -9.75 3.33
N VAL A 76 -3.15 -9.24 2.22
CA VAL A 76 -1.98 -8.36 2.25
C VAL A 76 -2.30 -7.07 3.01
N LEU A 77 -3.48 -6.48 2.76
CA LEU A 77 -3.90 -5.28 3.48
C LEU A 77 -3.95 -5.53 4.99
N ARG A 78 -4.55 -6.64 5.39
CA ARG A 78 -4.61 -7.00 6.81
C ARG A 78 -3.24 -7.21 7.42
N GLN A 79 -2.31 -7.78 6.66
CA GLN A 79 -0.95 -7.98 7.14
C GLN A 79 -0.28 -6.63 7.42
N PHE A 80 -0.47 -5.64 6.56
CA PHE A 80 0.02 -4.30 6.83
C PHE A 80 -0.56 -3.73 8.12
N GLU A 81 -1.87 -3.91 8.32
CA GLU A 81 -2.51 -3.43 9.55
C GLU A 81 -1.92 -4.10 10.79
N MET A 82 -1.65 -5.40 10.71
CA MET A 82 -1.03 -6.13 11.81
C MET A 82 0.38 -5.66 12.11
N MET A 83 1.04 -5.07 11.12
CA MET A 83 2.38 -4.48 11.29
C MET A 83 2.31 -3.05 11.81
N GLY A 84 1.13 -2.55 12.12
CA GLY A 84 0.94 -1.20 12.63
C GLY A 84 0.83 -0.11 11.56
N VAL A 85 0.64 -0.50 10.31
CA VAL A 85 0.50 0.45 9.21
C VAL A 85 -0.95 0.90 9.12
N PHE A 86 -1.17 2.20 9.07
CA PHE A 86 -2.52 2.76 9.09
C PHE A 86 -3.18 2.66 7.71
N PRO A 87 -4.38 2.08 7.60
CA PRO A 87 -5.06 2.00 6.30
C PRO A 87 -5.77 3.33 5.98
N LEU A 88 -5.55 3.82 4.77
CA LEU A 88 -6.22 5.02 4.27
C LEU A 88 -6.99 4.65 3.02
N ASN A 89 -8.24 5.11 2.91
CA ASN A 89 -8.93 4.94 1.64
C ASN A 89 -8.45 5.99 0.64
N GLU A 90 -8.70 5.74 -0.63
CA GLU A 90 -8.21 6.58 -1.71
C GLU A 90 -8.73 8.02 -1.61
N SER A 91 -9.99 8.21 -1.30
CA SER A 91 -10.58 9.55 -1.25
C SER A 91 -10.00 10.38 -0.12
N VAL A 92 -9.76 9.77 1.04
CA VAL A 92 -9.12 10.46 2.16
C VAL A 92 -7.69 10.83 1.80
N ALA A 93 -6.96 9.93 1.16
CA ALA A 93 -5.58 10.18 0.76
C ALA A 93 -5.48 11.35 -0.21
N ILE A 94 -6.36 11.39 -1.21
CA ILE A 94 -6.39 12.49 -2.18
C ILE A 94 -6.76 13.81 -1.50
N SER A 95 -7.76 13.80 -0.64
CA SER A 95 -8.20 14.99 0.08
C SER A 95 -7.08 15.57 0.92
N ARG A 96 -6.38 14.73 1.68
CA ARG A 96 -5.27 15.18 2.50
C ARG A 96 -4.08 15.67 1.69
N SER A 97 -3.88 15.13 0.49
CA SER A 97 -2.79 15.55 -0.37
C SER A 97 -3.01 16.96 -0.93
N ARG A 98 -4.24 17.45 -0.95
CA ARG A 98 -4.58 18.77 -1.45
C ARG A 98 -4.51 19.87 -0.38
N ASP A 99 -4.47 19.49 0.85
CA ASP A 99 -4.35 20.44 1.97
C ASP A 99 -2.87 20.93 2.17
#